data_713609f23f6ed35ded24e7e6d1ed4bb2
#
_entry.id   713609f23f6ed35ded24e7e6d1ed4bb2
#
_cell.length_a   1.000
_cell.length_b   1.000
_cell.length_c   1.000
_cell.angle_alpha   90.00
_cell.angle_beta   90.00
_cell.angle_gamma   90.00
#
_symmetry.space_group_name_H-M   'P 1'
#
loop_
_entity.id
_entity.type
_entity.pdbx_description
1 polymer ?
#
loop_
_entity_poly.entity_id
_entity_poly.type
_entity_poly.pdbx_seq_one_letter_code
_entity_poly.pdbx_strand_id
1 'polypeptide(L)'
;MDRGEILRVLNTRLLVIGLFFLLGGCKLLDRDANYISNDEVWQKISREAPKHGLEPTFVYAICHAESSLNANAESSVAKGMMQLTEAAWSDVTKLHYRQAFEWETNVEVGMLYLQRLKGMLESQNLFSYPRLAASYRYGYGALRKEQFMVSRLKTPINRIYRKLFAGNLKPVEPPQS
;
A
#
# COMPACT_ATOMS: atom_id res chain seq x y z
N MET A 1 -0.78 60.38 20.51
CA MET A 1 -0.63 58.88 20.45
C MET A 1 0.86 58.59 20.45
N ASP A 2 1.31 57.96 21.49
CA ASP A 2 2.72 57.69 21.73
C ASP A 2 3.22 56.54 20.83
N ARG A 3 4.45 56.68 20.36
CA ARG A 3 5.12 55.66 19.50
C ARG A 3 5.11 54.24 20.12
N GLY A 4 4.99 54.16 21.43
CA GLY A 4 4.94 52.90 22.16
C GLY A 4 3.63 52.13 22.01
N GLU A 5 2.49 52.80 21.82
CA GLU A 5 1.19 52.14 21.62
C GLU A 5 1.03 51.53 20.22
N ILE A 6 1.61 52.18 19.19
CA ILE A 6 1.54 51.69 17.81
C ILE A 6 2.34 50.40 17.66
N LEU A 7 3.50 50.25 18.32
CA LEU A 7 4.31 49.04 18.33
C LEU A 7 3.65 47.87 19.10
N ARG A 8 2.89 48.15 20.16
CA ARG A 8 2.15 47.08 20.89
C ARG A 8 0.97 46.52 20.07
N VAL A 9 0.24 47.40 19.37
CA VAL A 9 -0.89 46.97 18.51
C VAL A 9 -0.41 46.17 17.28
N LEU A 10 0.75 46.52 16.70
CA LEU A 10 1.33 45.80 15.58
C LEU A 10 1.84 44.42 16.01
N ASN A 11 2.49 44.31 17.19
CA ASN A 11 2.99 43.01 17.66
C ASN A 11 1.85 42.05 18.05
N THR A 12 0.73 42.56 18.59
CA THR A 12 -0.39 41.70 18.96
C THR A 12 -1.15 41.18 17.73
N ARG A 13 -1.21 41.96 16.64
CA ARG A 13 -1.83 41.51 15.39
C ARG A 13 -0.97 40.54 14.58
N LEU A 14 0.34 40.66 14.66
CA LEU A 14 1.27 39.71 14.04
C LEU A 14 1.29 38.33 14.76
N LEU A 15 1.11 38.33 16.10
CA LEU A 15 1.07 37.11 16.90
C LEU A 15 -0.23 36.30 16.69
N VAL A 16 -1.36 36.99 16.41
CA VAL A 16 -2.65 36.34 16.13
C VAL A 16 -2.69 35.76 14.70
N ILE A 17 -2.02 36.41 13.74
CA ILE A 17 -1.95 35.87 12.36
C ILE A 17 -1.02 34.67 12.28
N GLY A 18 0.06 34.64 13.09
CA GLY A 18 1.00 33.49 13.12
C GLY A 18 0.40 32.22 13.76
N LEU A 19 -0.60 32.36 14.63
CA LEU A 19 -1.21 31.20 15.33
C LEU A 19 -2.35 30.55 14.53
N PHE A 20 -2.90 31.22 13.52
CA PHE A 20 -3.95 30.68 12.66
C PHE A 20 -3.41 29.83 11.50
N PHE A 21 -2.10 29.92 11.19
CA PHE A 21 -1.47 29.10 10.14
C PHE A 21 -0.97 27.75 10.61
N LEU A 22 -0.95 27.49 11.93
CA LEU A 22 -0.53 26.19 12.50
C LEU A 22 -1.70 25.22 12.75
N LEU A 23 -2.95 25.63 12.52
CA LEU A 23 -4.14 24.76 12.63
C LEU A 23 -4.80 24.48 11.29
N GLY A 24 -4.20 24.90 10.18
CA GLY A 24 -4.48 24.43 8.84
C GLY A 24 -3.88 23.06 8.63
N GLY A 25 -4.17 22.11 9.50
CA GLY A 25 -3.95 20.71 9.21
C GLY A 25 -4.66 20.42 7.90
N CYS A 26 -3.91 20.01 6.88
CA CYS A 26 -4.44 19.36 5.71
C CYS A 26 -5.40 18.29 6.24
N LYS A 27 -6.70 18.53 6.25
CA LYS A 27 -7.69 17.47 6.26
C LYS A 27 -7.50 16.74 4.94
N LEU A 28 -6.54 15.83 4.88
CA LEU A 28 -6.69 14.66 4.04
C LEU A 28 -8.12 14.21 4.29
N LEU A 29 -8.89 14.06 3.24
CA LEU A 29 -10.20 13.44 3.29
C LEU A 29 -9.96 12.03 3.84
N ASP A 30 -9.96 11.93 5.17
CA ASP A 30 -9.84 10.67 5.88
C ASP A 30 -11.19 9.98 5.62
N ARG A 31 -11.20 9.15 4.58
CA ARG A 31 -12.30 8.22 4.37
C ARG A 31 -12.36 7.36 5.62
N ASP A 32 -13.51 7.32 6.28
CA ASP A 32 -13.69 6.47 7.46
C ASP A 32 -13.11 5.08 7.18
N ALA A 33 -12.27 4.60 8.08
CA ALA A 33 -11.64 3.29 7.93
C ALA A 33 -12.72 2.20 7.84
N ASN A 34 -12.59 1.31 6.86
CA ASN A 34 -13.47 0.16 6.66
C ASN A 34 -12.62 -1.12 6.70
N TYR A 35 -12.44 -1.66 7.91
CA TYR A 35 -11.69 -2.90 8.11
C TYR A 35 -12.58 -4.11 7.84
N ILE A 36 -12.17 -4.91 6.86
CA ILE A 36 -12.81 -6.19 6.55
C ILE A 36 -12.27 -7.26 7.50
N SER A 37 -13.13 -8.20 7.92
CA SER A 37 -12.71 -9.24 8.86
C SER A 37 -11.62 -10.15 8.27
N ASN A 38 -10.75 -10.64 9.13
CA ASN A 38 -9.71 -11.58 8.75
C ASN A 38 -10.27 -12.81 8.04
N ASP A 39 -11.41 -13.33 8.52
CA ASP A 39 -12.05 -14.53 7.98
C ASP A 39 -12.57 -14.29 6.55
N GLU A 40 -13.26 -13.19 6.30
CA GLU A 40 -13.79 -12.86 4.97
C GLU A 40 -12.65 -12.71 3.94
N VAL A 41 -11.62 -11.95 4.30
CA VAL A 41 -10.47 -11.75 3.40
C VAL A 41 -9.73 -13.07 3.17
N TRP A 42 -9.50 -13.86 4.22
CA TRP A 42 -8.84 -15.15 4.09
C TRP A 42 -9.64 -16.14 3.25
N GLN A 43 -10.96 -16.26 3.45
CA GLN A 43 -11.83 -17.11 2.63
C GLN A 43 -11.76 -16.76 1.15
N LYS A 44 -11.77 -15.45 0.80
CA LYS A 44 -11.61 -15.03 -0.59
C LYS A 44 -10.22 -15.40 -1.12
N ILE A 45 -9.16 -15.04 -0.42
CA ILE A 45 -7.79 -15.23 -0.88
C ILE A 45 -7.45 -16.72 -1.01
N SER A 46 -7.82 -17.55 -0.02
CA SER A 46 -7.55 -19.00 -0.04
C SER A 46 -8.21 -19.71 -1.22
N ARG A 47 -9.38 -19.24 -1.64
CA ARG A 47 -10.10 -19.77 -2.81
C ARG A 47 -9.55 -19.27 -4.15
N GLU A 48 -9.17 -17.99 -4.22
CA GLU A 48 -8.86 -17.34 -5.51
C GLU A 48 -7.35 -17.35 -5.83
N ALA A 49 -6.45 -17.14 -4.86
CA ALA A 49 -5.02 -17.03 -5.11
C ALA A 49 -4.40 -18.25 -5.85
N PRO A 50 -4.80 -19.50 -5.56
CA PRO A 50 -4.29 -20.67 -6.31
C PRO A 50 -4.62 -20.62 -7.80
N LYS A 51 -5.76 -20.02 -8.21
CA LYS A 51 -6.14 -19.88 -9.62
C LYS A 51 -5.18 -18.97 -10.39
N HIS A 52 -4.52 -18.05 -9.68
CA HIS A 52 -3.48 -17.15 -10.21
C HIS A 52 -2.06 -17.72 -10.02
N GLY A 53 -1.94 -18.96 -9.53
CA GLY A 53 -0.65 -19.57 -9.22
C GLY A 53 0.11 -18.86 -8.09
N LEU A 54 -0.62 -18.26 -7.15
CA LEU A 54 -0.07 -17.54 -6.01
C LEU A 54 -0.28 -18.32 -4.71
N GLU A 55 0.67 -18.19 -3.78
CA GLU A 55 0.52 -18.74 -2.43
C GLU A 55 -0.46 -17.86 -1.63
N PRO A 56 -1.55 -18.43 -1.08
CA PRO A 56 -2.56 -17.64 -0.36
C PRO A 56 -2.01 -16.85 0.83
N THR A 57 -1.11 -17.45 1.62
CA THR A 57 -0.51 -16.80 2.79
C THR A 57 0.34 -15.59 2.40
N PHE A 58 0.98 -15.63 1.22
CA PHE A 58 1.72 -14.51 0.65
C PHE A 58 0.78 -13.36 0.28
N VAL A 59 -0.32 -13.63 -0.43
CA VAL A 59 -1.30 -12.59 -0.82
C VAL A 59 -1.93 -11.95 0.42
N TYR A 60 -2.31 -12.78 1.40
CA TYR A 60 -2.87 -12.31 2.67
C TYR A 60 -1.90 -11.40 3.42
N ALA A 61 -0.62 -11.77 3.45
CA ALA A 61 0.43 -10.94 4.04
C ALA A 61 0.59 -9.58 3.32
N ILE A 62 0.46 -9.54 1.99
CA ILE A 62 0.49 -8.27 1.23
C ILE A 62 -0.70 -7.39 1.64
N CYS A 63 -1.93 -7.92 1.73
CA CYS A 63 -3.10 -7.14 2.17
C CYS A 63 -2.88 -6.51 3.55
N HIS A 64 -2.33 -7.28 4.50
CA HIS A 64 -1.98 -6.76 5.82
C HIS A 64 -0.86 -5.72 5.79
N ALA A 65 0.16 -5.93 4.96
CA ALA A 65 1.29 -5.01 4.85
C ALA A 65 0.89 -3.65 4.28
N GLU A 66 -0.05 -3.64 3.34
CA GLU A 66 -0.46 -2.43 2.62
C GLU A 66 -1.51 -1.59 3.36
N SER A 67 -2.47 -2.23 4.04
CA SER A 67 -3.59 -1.50 4.63
C SER A 67 -4.08 -2.03 5.98
N SER A 68 -3.53 -3.14 6.48
CA SER A 68 -4.12 -3.87 7.61
C SER A 68 -5.58 -4.27 7.36
N LEU A 69 -5.92 -4.63 6.12
CA LEU A 69 -7.25 -4.99 5.63
C LEU A 69 -8.28 -3.84 5.59
N ASN A 70 -7.82 -2.60 5.56
CA ASN A 70 -8.71 -1.44 5.38
C ASN A 70 -9.08 -1.27 3.89
N ALA A 71 -10.34 -1.51 3.55
CA ALA A 71 -10.87 -1.32 2.20
C ALA A 71 -10.82 0.13 1.73
N ASN A 72 -10.94 1.08 2.65
CA ASN A 72 -10.94 2.51 2.36
C ASN A 72 -9.53 3.15 2.45
N ALA A 73 -8.48 2.34 2.57
CA ALA A 73 -7.13 2.87 2.61
C ALA A 73 -6.81 3.68 1.35
N GLU A 74 -6.31 4.90 1.55
CA GLU A 74 -5.92 5.80 0.47
C GLU A 74 -4.62 6.52 0.84
N SER A 75 -3.71 6.58 -0.11
CA SER A 75 -2.51 7.40 -0.05
C SER A 75 -2.49 8.38 -1.22
N SER A 76 -1.48 9.23 -1.32
CA SER A 76 -1.34 10.16 -2.45
C SER A 76 -1.25 9.47 -3.81
N VAL A 77 -0.96 8.17 -3.86
CA VAL A 77 -0.68 7.44 -5.11
C VAL A 77 -1.41 6.10 -5.25
N ALA A 78 -2.03 5.59 -4.18
CA ALA A 78 -2.58 4.23 -4.18
C ALA A 78 -3.88 4.13 -3.38
N LYS A 79 -4.74 3.15 -3.73
CA LYS A 79 -6.09 2.97 -3.17
C LYS A 79 -6.38 1.53 -2.81
N GLY A 80 -7.23 1.37 -1.80
CA GLY A 80 -7.86 0.13 -1.40
C GLY A 80 -6.96 -0.80 -0.59
N MET A 81 -7.48 -1.99 -0.31
CA MET A 81 -6.87 -2.97 0.59
C MET A 81 -5.43 -3.34 0.22
N MET A 82 -5.13 -3.51 -1.05
CA MET A 82 -3.81 -3.86 -1.57
C MET A 82 -2.99 -2.65 -2.03
N GLN A 83 -3.46 -1.41 -1.80
CA GLN A 83 -2.79 -0.16 -2.17
C GLN A 83 -2.28 -0.15 -3.62
N LEU A 84 -3.17 -0.47 -4.56
CA LEU A 84 -2.84 -0.41 -5.98
C LEU A 84 -2.76 1.03 -6.47
N THR A 85 -1.71 1.35 -7.23
CA THR A 85 -1.64 2.61 -7.98
C THR A 85 -2.55 2.54 -9.21
N GLU A 86 -2.96 3.69 -9.75
CA GLU A 86 -3.76 3.73 -10.98
C GLU A 86 -3.05 3.07 -12.17
N ALA A 87 -1.73 3.21 -12.26
CA ALA A 87 -0.92 2.54 -13.28
C ALA A 87 -0.96 1.01 -13.12
N ALA A 88 -0.73 0.48 -11.91
CA ALA A 88 -0.80 -0.95 -11.63
C ALA A 88 -2.20 -1.53 -11.91
N TRP A 89 -3.24 -0.77 -11.57
CA TRP A 89 -4.64 -1.10 -11.87
C TRP A 89 -4.88 -1.22 -13.37
N SER A 90 -4.53 -0.18 -14.13
CA SER A 90 -4.74 -0.10 -15.57
C SER A 90 -3.91 -1.12 -16.37
N ASP A 91 -2.80 -1.59 -15.81
CA ASP A 91 -1.95 -2.62 -16.41
C ASP A 91 -2.65 -3.98 -16.55
N VAL A 92 -3.65 -4.28 -15.70
CA VAL A 92 -4.25 -5.62 -15.60
C VAL A 92 -5.76 -5.64 -15.72
N THR A 93 -6.43 -4.48 -15.70
CA THR A 93 -7.89 -4.40 -15.86
C THR A 93 -8.34 -3.16 -16.63
N LYS A 94 -9.58 -3.19 -17.12
CA LYS A 94 -10.28 -2.04 -17.72
C LYS A 94 -11.32 -1.44 -16.78
N LEU A 95 -11.45 -1.96 -15.56
CA LEU A 95 -12.36 -1.41 -14.57
C LEU A 95 -11.94 0.01 -14.18
N HIS A 96 -12.92 0.86 -13.88
CA HIS A 96 -12.64 2.23 -13.45
C HIS A 96 -11.91 2.23 -12.09
N TYR A 97 -10.84 3.01 -11.96
CA TYR A 97 -9.98 3.02 -10.75
C TYR A 97 -10.71 3.38 -9.45
N ARG A 98 -11.88 4.03 -9.52
CA ARG A 98 -12.72 4.27 -8.33
C ARG A 98 -13.19 2.97 -7.65
N GLN A 99 -13.29 1.85 -8.39
CA GLN A 99 -13.63 0.54 -7.85
C GLN A 99 -12.52 -0.08 -6.99
N ALA A 100 -11.34 0.57 -6.91
CA ALA A 100 -10.28 0.16 -6.01
C ALA A 100 -10.65 0.24 -4.51
N PHE A 101 -11.77 0.89 -4.17
CA PHE A 101 -12.33 0.88 -2.81
C PHE A 101 -13.31 -0.27 -2.55
N GLU A 102 -13.72 -1.01 -3.59
CA GLU A 102 -14.47 -2.24 -3.47
C GLU A 102 -13.47 -3.36 -3.15
N TRP A 103 -13.44 -3.80 -1.88
CA TRP A 103 -12.36 -4.63 -1.38
C TRP A 103 -12.19 -5.94 -2.15
N GLU A 104 -13.29 -6.60 -2.53
CA GLU A 104 -13.23 -7.85 -3.30
C GLU A 104 -12.62 -7.63 -4.69
N THR A 105 -13.02 -6.54 -5.35
CA THR A 105 -12.47 -6.12 -6.65
C THR A 105 -11.00 -5.73 -6.51
N ASN A 106 -10.64 -5.02 -5.43
CA ASN A 106 -9.26 -4.62 -5.18
C ASN A 106 -8.33 -5.82 -4.98
N VAL A 107 -8.76 -6.81 -4.20
CA VAL A 107 -8.00 -8.05 -3.97
C VAL A 107 -7.85 -8.85 -5.26
N GLU A 108 -8.92 -8.94 -6.08
CA GLU A 108 -8.88 -9.62 -7.38
C GLU A 108 -7.87 -8.97 -8.33
N VAL A 109 -7.97 -7.65 -8.51
CA VAL A 109 -7.05 -6.90 -9.37
C VAL A 109 -5.62 -6.95 -8.82
N GLY A 110 -5.45 -6.95 -7.49
CA GLY A 110 -4.16 -7.14 -6.84
C GLY A 110 -3.52 -8.49 -7.14
N MET A 111 -4.31 -9.56 -7.16
CA MET A 111 -3.83 -10.89 -7.55
C MET A 111 -3.46 -10.95 -9.03
N LEU A 112 -4.24 -10.32 -9.93
CA LEU A 112 -3.88 -10.19 -11.34
C LEU A 112 -2.55 -9.45 -11.52
N TYR A 113 -2.34 -8.37 -10.76
CA TYR A 113 -1.09 -7.63 -10.81
C TYR A 113 0.10 -8.46 -10.28
N LEU A 114 -0.08 -9.19 -9.18
CA LEU A 114 0.93 -10.13 -8.67
C LEU A 114 1.24 -11.23 -9.68
N GLN A 115 0.23 -11.79 -10.35
CA GLN A 115 0.40 -12.79 -11.42
C GLN A 115 1.21 -12.23 -12.60
N ARG A 116 0.92 -10.99 -13.02
CA ARG A 116 1.70 -10.29 -14.05
C ARG A 116 3.17 -10.11 -13.65
N LEU A 117 3.43 -9.63 -12.44
CA LEU A 117 4.80 -9.46 -11.93
C LEU A 117 5.54 -10.81 -11.83
N LYS A 118 4.84 -11.86 -11.39
CA LYS A 118 5.37 -13.23 -11.34
C LYS A 118 5.79 -13.70 -12.73
N GLY A 119 4.91 -13.55 -13.72
CA GLY A 119 5.23 -13.92 -15.11
C GLY A 119 6.45 -13.17 -15.67
N MET A 120 6.60 -11.87 -15.34
CA MET A 120 7.79 -11.09 -15.73
C MET A 120 9.09 -11.63 -15.09
N LEU A 121 9.02 -12.13 -13.86
CA LEU A 121 10.18 -12.74 -13.20
C LEU A 121 10.46 -14.16 -13.73
N GLU A 122 9.42 -14.95 -13.98
CA GLU A 122 9.53 -16.31 -14.54
C GLU A 122 10.12 -16.31 -15.95
N SER A 123 9.72 -15.37 -16.79
CA SER A 123 10.24 -15.24 -18.16
C SER A 123 11.76 -15.01 -18.23
N GLN A 124 12.37 -14.61 -17.12
CA GLN A 124 13.81 -14.40 -16.97
C GLN A 124 14.49 -15.44 -16.07
N ASN A 125 13.78 -16.49 -15.65
CA ASN A 125 14.24 -17.48 -14.68
C ASN A 125 14.67 -16.85 -13.32
N LEU A 126 14.01 -15.75 -12.92
CA LEU A 126 14.35 -14.98 -11.72
C LEU A 126 13.26 -15.02 -10.64
N PHE A 127 12.22 -15.85 -10.83
CA PHE A 127 11.13 -15.90 -9.87
C PHE A 127 11.61 -16.37 -8.50
N SER A 128 11.21 -15.61 -7.49
CA SER A 128 11.15 -16.01 -6.09
C SER A 128 10.15 -15.10 -5.38
N TYR A 129 9.55 -15.56 -4.31
CA TYR A 129 8.61 -14.74 -3.54
C TYR A 129 9.25 -13.46 -2.95
N PRO A 130 10.51 -13.47 -2.45
CA PRO A 130 11.18 -12.22 -2.07
C PRO A 130 11.26 -11.20 -3.21
N ARG A 131 11.58 -11.65 -4.44
CA ARG A 131 11.60 -10.76 -5.61
C ARG A 131 10.21 -10.30 -6.03
N LEU A 132 9.19 -11.16 -5.90
CA LEU A 132 7.81 -10.79 -6.15
C LEU A 132 7.34 -9.72 -5.15
N ALA A 133 7.60 -9.91 -3.86
CA ALA A 133 7.30 -8.92 -2.82
C ALA A 133 8.03 -7.58 -3.07
N ALA A 134 9.30 -7.63 -3.47
CA ALA A 134 10.09 -6.45 -3.80
C ALA A 134 9.56 -5.73 -5.06
N SER A 135 9.16 -6.49 -6.09
CA SER A 135 8.54 -5.95 -7.31
C SER A 135 7.20 -5.27 -7.01
N TYR A 136 6.41 -5.85 -6.13
CA TYR A 136 5.14 -5.26 -5.70
C TYR A 136 5.37 -3.95 -4.92
N ARG A 137 6.25 -3.98 -3.92
CA ARG A 137 6.49 -2.86 -3.01
C ARG A 137 7.21 -1.67 -3.65
N TYR A 138 8.21 -1.92 -4.47
CA TYR A 138 9.10 -0.88 -5.03
C TYR A 138 8.99 -0.73 -6.54
N GLY A 139 8.22 -1.61 -7.18
CA GLY A 139 8.11 -1.69 -8.63
C GLY A 139 9.18 -2.57 -9.26
N TYR A 140 8.79 -3.32 -10.27
CA TYR A 140 9.68 -4.20 -11.05
C TYR A 140 10.90 -3.46 -11.63
N GLY A 141 10.69 -2.21 -12.09
CA GLY A 141 11.77 -1.39 -12.64
C GLY A 141 12.87 -1.05 -11.61
N ALA A 142 12.48 -0.81 -10.35
CA ALA A 142 13.43 -0.56 -9.27
C ALA A 142 14.24 -1.82 -8.96
N LEU A 143 13.58 -2.97 -8.85
CA LEU A 143 14.27 -4.25 -8.62
C LEU A 143 15.22 -4.61 -9.77
N ARG A 144 14.82 -4.32 -11.02
CA ARG A 144 15.68 -4.54 -12.19
C ARG A 144 16.93 -3.66 -12.18
N LYS A 145 16.83 -2.39 -11.76
CA LYS A 145 17.99 -1.49 -11.60
C LYS A 145 19.00 -2.06 -10.61
N GLU A 146 18.53 -2.73 -9.58
CA GLU A 146 19.36 -3.41 -8.57
C GLU A 146 19.75 -4.86 -8.99
N GLN A 147 19.68 -5.16 -10.28
CA GLN A 147 20.04 -6.48 -10.83
C GLN A 147 19.28 -7.64 -10.17
N PHE A 148 18.02 -7.39 -9.81
CA PHE A 148 17.15 -8.34 -9.10
C PHE A 148 17.67 -8.80 -7.73
N MET A 149 18.56 -8.04 -7.12
CA MET A 149 19.08 -8.32 -5.77
C MET A 149 18.24 -7.56 -4.74
N VAL A 150 17.36 -8.28 -4.04
CA VAL A 150 16.49 -7.72 -2.99
C VAL A 150 17.31 -7.04 -1.87
N SER A 151 18.49 -7.56 -1.57
CA SER A 151 19.41 -7.01 -0.56
C SER A 151 19.97 -5.62 -0.88
N ARG A 152 19.90 -5.18 -2.14
CA ARG A 152 20.34 -3.84 -2.57
C ARG A 152 19.24 -2.79 -2.47
N LEU A 153 17.99 -3.22 -2.34
CA LEU A 153 16.87 -2.32 -2.16
C LEU A 153 16.86 -1.74 -0.73
N LYS A 154 16.24 -0.58 -0.58
CA LYS A 154 16.01 -0.01 0.75
C LYS A 154 15.24 -1.00 1.62
N THR A 155 15.73 -1.23 2.84
CA THR A 155 15.02 -2.10 3.81
C THR A 155 13.65 -1.51 4.14
N PRO A 156 12.55 -2.28 4.00
CA PRO A 156 11.22 -1.79 4.32
C PRO A 156 11.09 -1.47 5.81
N ILE A 157 10.40 -0.37 6.14
CA ILE A 157 10.02 -0.07 7.54
C ILE A 157 8.97 -1.08 8.02
N ASN A 158 8.04 -1.47 7.15
CA ASN A 158 6.99 -2.45 7.45
C ASN A 158 7.59 -3.83 7.76
N ARG A 159 7.24 -4.38 8.95
CA ARG A 159 7.79 -5.66 9.44
C ARG A 159 7.37 -6.86 8.59
N ILE A 160 6.17 -6.83 8.00
CA ILE A 160 5.67 -7.91 7.15
C ILE A 160 6.54 -7.98 5.90
N TYR A 161 6.79 -6.85 5.22
CA TYR A 161 7.67 -6.83 4.06
C TYR A 161 9.10 -7.28 4.36
N ARG A 162 9.65 -6.94 5.54
CA ARG A 162 10.96 -7.46 5.94
C ARG A 162 11.00 -8.99 6.01
N LYS A 163 9.94 -9.60 6.56
CA LYS A 163 9.82 -11.06 6.61
C LYS A 163 9.63 -11.68 5.23
N LEU A 164 8.79 -11.06 4.36
CA LEU A 164 8.61 -11.49 2.96
C LEU A 164 9.93 -11.42 2.17
N PHE A 165 10.71 -10.35 2.34
CA PHE A 165 12.02 -10.20 1.69
C PHE A 165 13.04 -11.24 2.17
N ALA A 166 12.90 -11.71 3.41
CA ALA A 166 13.69 -12.79 3.97
C ALA A 166 13.17 -14.21 3.60
N GLY A 167 12.12 -14.30 2.78
CA GLY A 167 11.58 -15.58 2.28
C GLY A 167 10.51 -16.21 3.17
N ASN A 168 10.07 -15.55 4.25
CA ASN A 168 8.95 -16.03 5.05
C ASN A 168 7.63 -15.68 4.34
N LEU A 169 6.93 -16.67 3.81
CA LEU A 169 5.66 -16.50 3.09
C LEU A 169 4.44 -16.38 4.01
N LYS A 170 4.59 -16.68 5.28
CA LYS A 170 3.54 -16.63 6.29
C LYS A 170 3.93 -15.71 7.46
N PRO A 171 4.21 -14.42 7.18
CA PRO A 171 4.58 -13.48 8.24
C PRO A 171 3.39 -13.02 9.10
N VAL A 172 2.17 -13.29 8.63
CA VAL A 172 0.88 -13.10 9.30
C VAL A 172 0.17 -14.44 9.31
N GLU A 173 -0.27 -14.89 10.50
CA GLU A 173 -1.04 -16.12 10.62
C GLU A 173 -2.45 -15.90 10.09
N PRO A 174 -2.92 -16.70 9.11
CA PRO A 174 -4.32 -16.65 8.70
C PRO A 174 -5.23 -17.21 9.80
N PRO A 175 -6.54 -16.87 9.75
CA PRO A 175 -7.52 -17.47 10.64
C PRO A 175 -7.51 -19.01 10.57
N GLN A 176 -7.75 -19.64 11.71
CA GLN A 176 -7.94 -21.09 11.74
C GLN A 176 -9.34 -21.39 11.19
N SER A 177 -9.42 -22.19 10.14
CA SER A 177 -10.68 -22.74 9.57
C SER A 177 -11.23 -23.86 10.40
#